data_95986d5ad46bcb68a15ef7ccec7cf64d
#
_entry.id   95986d5ad46bcb68a15ef7ccec7cf64d
#
_cell.length_a   1.000
_cell.length_b   1.000
_cell.length_c   1.000
_cell.angle_alpha   90.00
_cell.angle_beta   90.00
_cell.angle_gamma   90.00
#
_symmetry.space_group_name_H-M   'P 1'
#
loop_
_entity.id
_entity.type
_entity.pdbx_description
1 polymer ?
#
loop_
_entity_poly.entity_id
_entity_poly.type
_entity_poly.pdbx_seq_one_letter_code
_entity_poly.pdbx_strand_id
1 'polypeptide(L)'
;MIALIKEIDINDIPQCVTVIKESFMTVADTFGFTSENAPAFTAFAADEAKLLQWMNEQHRPMYGYYESEKLVGYYNLSVQDNGECELGSLCVLPDHRHSGIGNTLLQDALIKAKNLGCYVMKLSIVEENTVLRNWYEEHGFTHIVTQKFDFFPFTCGYMEKKLIDTESEF
;
A
#
# COMPACT_ATOMS: atom_id res chain seq x y z
N MET A 1 6.39 -23.63 -8.88
CA MET A 1 6.16 -22.62 -7.84
C MET A 1 4.69 -22.23 -7.84
N ILE A 2 4.05 -22.28 -6.68
CA ILE A 2 2.64 -21.89 -6.54
C ILE A 2 2.62 -20.49 -5.94
N ALA A 3 2.02 -19.56 -6.68
CA ALA A 3 1.84 -18.18 -6.23
C ALA A 3 0.36 -17.93 -5.97
N LEU A 4 0.05 -17.28 -4.83
CA LEU A 4 -1.32 -16.93 -4.53
C LEU A 4 -1.41 -15.70 -3.62
N ILE A 5 -2.53 -14.97 -3.76
CA ILE A 5 -2.87 -13.89 -2.85
C ILE A 5 -3.90 -14.44 -1.85
N LYS A 6 -3.64 -14.23 -0.57
CA LYS A 6 -4.58 -14.63 0.49
C LYS A 6 -4.57 -13.63 1.63
N GLU A 7 -5.63 -13.66 2.42
CA GLU A 7 -5.76 -12.85 3.62
C GLU A 7 -4.63 -13.18 4.61
N ILE A 8 -4.09 -12.15 5.25
CA ILE A 8 -3.00 -12.32 6.21
C ILE A 8 -3.55 -12.97 7.48
N ASP A 9 -2.93 -14.08 7.86
CA ASP A 9 -3.16 -14.75 9.14
C ASP A 9 -2.37 -14.02 10.23
N ILE A 10 -2.91 -14.01 11.46
CA ILE A 10 -2.26 -13.35 12.60
C ILE A 10 -0.85 -13.89 12.85
N ASN A 11 -0.61 -15.16 12.53
CA ASN A 11 0.72 -15.78 12.70
C ASN A 11 1.74 -15.27 11.67
N ASP A 12 1.28 -14.64 10.60
CA ASP A 12 2.15 -14.10 9.55
C ASP A 12 2.49 -12.61 9.76
N ILE A 13 2.00 -12.00 10.84
CA ILE A 13 2.31 -10.59 11.15
C ILE A 13 3.83 -10.32 11.19
N PRO A 14 4.67 -11.15 11.83
CA PRO A 14 6.12 -10.91 11.79
C PRO A 14 6.69 -10.88 10.38
N GLN A 15 6.23 -11.76 9.48
CA GLN A 15 6.66 -11.74 8.08
C GLN A 15 6.20 -10.46 7.37
N CYS A 16 4.97 -9.99 7.65
CA CYS A 16 4.46 -8.74 7.09
C CYS A 16 5.35 -7.56 7.47
N VAL A 17 5.75 -7.48 8.73
CA VAL A 17 6.64 -6.41 9.20
C VAL A 17 7.95 -6.41 8.41
N THR A 18 8.55 -7.59 8.25
CA THR A 18 9.79 -7.73 7.48
C THR A 18 9.61 -7.28 6.02
N VAL A 19 8.55 -7.74 5.36
CA VAL A 19 8.26 -7.40 3.97
C VAL A 19 8.05 -5.89 3.81
N ILE A 20 7.27 -5.28 4.69
CA ILE A 20 7.01 -3.84 4.65
C ILE A 20 8.30 -3.05 4.87
N LYS A 21 9.05 -3.38 5.92
CA LYS A 21 10.30 -2.65 6.24
C LYS A 21 11.33 -2.77 5.12
N GLU A 22 11.62 -3.96 4.64
CA GLU A 22 12.60 -4.16 3.58
C GLU A 22 12.18 -3.48 2.28
N SER A 23 10.88 -3.52 1.96
CA SER A 23 10.36 -2.90 0.74
C SER A 23 10.46 -1.38 0.79
N PHE A 24 10.06 -0.76 1.89
CA PHE A 24 10.09 0.70 2.03
C PHE A 24 11.47 1.25 2.36
N MET A 25 12.39 0.39 2.83
CA MET A 25 13.78 0.81 3.07
C MET A 25 14.47 1.25 1.79
N THR A 26 14.12 0.68 0.64
CA THR A 26 14.68 1.12 -0.65
C THR A 26 14.29 2.56 -0.98
N VAL A 27 13.10 2.99 -0.59
CA VAL A 27 12.67 4.38 -0.73
C VAL A 27 13.46 5.27 0.24
N ALA A 28 13.58 4.83 1.49
CA ALA A 28 14.35 5.57 2.49
C ALA A 28 15.80 5.77 2.04
N ASP A 29 16.43 4.73 1.52
CA ASP A 29 17.82 4.80 1.03
C ASP A 29 17.94 5.75 -0.16
N THR A 30 16.97 5.73 -1.08
CA THR A 30 16.98 6.58 -2.27
C THR A 30 16.86 8.07 -1.91
N PHE A 31 16.01 8.41 -0.94
CA PHE A 31 15.69 9.79 -0.59
C PHE A 31 16.38 10.29 0.70
N GLY A 32 17.22 9.45 1.30
CA GLY A 32 17.95 9.83 2.50
C GLY A 32 17.12 9.91 3.77
N PHE A 33 16.05 9.11 3.87
CA PHE A 33 15.23 9.05 5.08
C PHE A 33 15.89 8.14 6.12
N THR A 34 15.85 8.57 7.38
CA THR A 34 16.38 7.82 8.51
C THR A 34 15.35 7.80 9.63
N SER A 35 15.57 6.94 10.63
CA SER A 35 14.72 6.91 11.82
C SER A 35 14.77 8.21 12.62
N GLU A 36 15.79 9.04 12.41
CA GLU A 36 15.91 10.34 13.07
C GLU A 36 15.14 11.43 12.34
N ASN A 37 15.25 11.52 10.99
CA ASN A 37 14.59 12.58 10.23
C ASN A 37 13.19 12.24 9.76
N ALA A 38 12.83 10.96 9.73
CA ALA A 38 11.52 10.49 9.26
C ALA A 38 11.00 9.31 10.10
N PRO A 39 10.88 9.46 11.45
CA PRO A 39 10.48 8.35 12.30
C PRO A 39 9.07 7.81 11.98
N ALA A 40 8.21 8.62 11.40
CA ALA A 40 6.85 8.21 11.03
C ALA A 40 6.77 7.58 9.63
N PHE A 41 7.89 7.55 8.87
CA PHE A 41 7.90 6.89 7.57
C PHE A 41 7.75 5.37 7.73
N THR A 42 7.03 4.74 6.80
CA THR A 42 6.62 3.34 6.88
C THR A 42 7.77 2.37 7.20
N ALA A 43 8.95 2.57 6.61
CA ALA A 43 10.11 1.71 6.87
C ALA A 43 10.52 1.70 8.35
N PHE A 44 10.27 2.79 9.07
CA PHE A 44 10.68 2.95 10.48
C PHE A 44 9.52 2.81 11.45
N ALA A 45 8.31 3.14 11.01
CA ALA A 45 7.11 3.15 11.86
C ALA A 45 6.39 1.80 11.92
N ALA A 46 6.55 0.94 10.91
CA ALA A 46 5.87 -0.35 10.88
C ALA A 46 6.51 -1.32 11.89
N ASP A 47 5.69 -1.87 12.77
CA ASP A 47 6.07 -2.90 13.72
C ASP A 47 4.90 -3.84 13.96
N GLU A 48 5.12 -4.90 14.74
CA GLU A 48 4.07 -5.89 15.01
C GLU A 48 2.87 -5.27 15.71
N ALA A 49 3.10 -4.38 16.68
CA ALA A 49 2.03 -3.73 17.43
C ALA A 49 1.13 -2.90 16.49
N LYS A 50 1.73 -2.16 15.57
CA LYS A 50 1.00 -1.36 14.59
C LYS A 50 0.16 -2.22 13.65
N LEU A 51 0.72 -3.31 13.15
CA LEU A 51 -0.01 -4.21 12.26
C LEU A 51 -1.14 -4.93 12.99
N LEU A 52 -0.92 -5.34 14.22
CA LEU A 52 -1.98 -5.92 15.06
C LEU A 52 -3.10 -4.91 15.31
N GLN A 53 -2.76 -3.64 15.50
CA GLN A 53 -3.74 -2.57 15.62
C GLN A 53 -4.58 -2.43 14.34
N TRP A 54 -3.95 -2.44 13.17
CA TRP A 54 -4.66 -2.40 11.90
C TRP A 54 -5.61 -3.58 11.75
N MET A 55 -5.18 -4.77 12.14
CA MET A 55 -5.96 -6.00 12.00
C MET A 55 -7.12 -6.06 13.00
N ASN A 56 -6.84 -5.85 14.28
CA ASN A 56 -7.78 -6.13 15.38
C ASN A 56 -8.63 -4.93 15.79
N GLU A 57 -8.10 -3.70 15.70
CA GLU A 57 -8.81 -2.50 16.11
C GLU A 57 -9.43 -1.75 14.93
N GLN A 58 -8.67 -1.60 13.85
CA GLN A 58 -9.13 -0.88 12.67
C GLN A 58 -9.81 -1.77 11.63
N HIS A 59 -9.73 -3.09 11.81
CA HIS A 59 -10.35 -4.09 10.92
C HIS A 59 -10.00 -3.89 9.45
N ARG A 60 -8.74 -3.51 9.17
CA ARG A 60 -8.28 -3.35 7.80
C ARG A 60 -8.17 -4.70 7.10
N PRO A 61 -8.78 -4.89 5.93
CA PRO A 61 -8.45 -6.04 5.08
C PRO A 61 -6.97 -6.02 4.72
N MET A 62 -6.26 -7.11 5.00
CA MET A 62 -4.82 -7.23 4.80
C MET A 62 -4.55 -8.48 3.96
N TYR A 63 -3.83 -8.32 2.86
CA TYR A 63 -3.58 -9.40 1.91
C TYR A 63 -2.11 -9.51 1.58
N GLY A 64 -1.66 -10.73 1.33
CA GLY A 64 -0.29 -11.03 0.98
C GLY A 64 -0.17 -11.83 -0.29
N TYR A 65 0.89 -11.58 -1.04
CA TYR A 65 1.28 -12.41 -2.17
C TYR A 65 2.33 -13.40 -1.68
N TYR A 66 2.01 -14.68 -1.80
CA TYR A 66 2.86 -15.78 -1.32
C TYR A 66 3.43 -16.56 -2.50
N GLU A 67 4.72 -16.80 -2.47
CA GLU A 67 5.38 -17.75 -3.35
C GLU A 67 5.79 -18.96 -2.53
N SER A 68 5.14 -20.11 -2.75
CA SER A 68 5.42 -21.35 -2.02
C SER A 68 5.51 -21.13 -0.49
N GLU A 69 4.49 -20.53 0.09
CA GLU A 69 4.36 -20.24 1.52
C GLU A 69 5.22 -19.08 2.04
N LYS A 70 6.05 -18.48 1.18
CA LYS A 70 6.85 -17.31 1.56
C LYS A 70 6.12 -16.02 1.16
N LEU A 71 5.92 -15.12 2.11
CA LEU A 71 5.35 -13.81 1.85
C LEU A 71 6.37 -12.92 1.13
N VAL A 72 6.01 -12.41 -0.04
CA VAL A 72 6.90 -11.55 -0.84
C VAL A 72 6.27 -10.21 -1.21
N GLY A 73 4.98 -10.03 -0.98
CA GLY A 73 4.29 -8.78 -1.24
C GLY A 73 3.09 -8.61 -0.31
N TYR A 74 2.60 -7.38 -0.18
CA TYR A 74 1.58 -7.05 0.82
C TYR A 74 0.81 -5.81 0.41
N TYR A 75 -0.44 -5.73 0.83
CA TYR A 75 -1.22 -4.48 0.86
C TYR A 75 -2.29 -4.55 1.94
N ASN A 76 -2.78 -3.40 2.35
CA ASN A 76 -3.97 -3.31 3.18
C ASN A 76 -4.93 -2.25 2.62
N LEU A 77 -6.18 -2.33 3.04
CA LEU A 77 -7.22 -1.36 2.71
C LEU A 77 -7.77 -0.75 3.99
N SER A 78 -7.96 0.57 3.98
CA SER A 78 -8.71 1.26 5.03
C SER A 78 -10.03 1.71 4.41
N VAL A 79 -11.12 1.06 4.80
CA VAL A 79 -12.45 1.32 4.25
C VAL A 79 -13.17 2.33 5.13
N GLN A 80 -13.63 3.43 4.53
CA GLN A 80 -14.34 4.49 5.23
C GLN A 80 -15.85 4.32 5.09
N ASP A 81 -16.61 4.89 6.02
CA ASP A 81 -18.07 4.80 6.02
C ASP A 81 -18.71 5.49 4.82
N ASN A 82 -18.01 6.46 4.20
CA ASN A 82 -18.51 7.22 3.06
C ASN A 82 -18.32 6.51 1.71
N GLY A 83 -17.84 5.28 1.71
CA GLY A 83 -17.60 4.53 0.47
C GLY A 83 -16.23 4.77 -0.16
N GLU A 84 -15.36 5.53 0.49
CA GLU A 84 -13.97 5.66 0.07
C GLU A 84 -13.12 4.58 0.70
N CYS A 85 -12.06 4.17 0.02
CA CYS A 85 -11.03 3.33 0.64
C CYS A 85 -9.65 3.90 0.38
N GLU A 86 -8.72 3.62 1.29
CA GLU A 86 -7.32 3.98 1.12
C GLU A 86 -6.49 2.71 0.97
N LEU A 87 -5.66 2.69 -0.08
CA LEU A 87 -4.68 1.62 -0.28
C LEU A 87 -3.45 1.94 0.58
N GLY A 88 -3.10 1.04 1.47
CA GLY A 88 -1.98 1.22 2.39
C GLY A 88 -0.87 0.23 2.16
N SER A 89 0.35 0.72 2.23
CA SER A 89 1.58 -0.10 2.28
C SER A 89 1.71 -1.16 1.18
N LEU A 90 1.20 -0.88 -0.02
CA LEU A 90 1.40 -1.76 -1.17
C LEU A 90 2.90 -1.88 -1.43
N CYS A 91 3.42 -3.09 -1.37
CA CYS A 91 4.85 -3.30 -1.50
C CYS A 91 5.19 -4.72 -1.96
N VAL A 92 6.38 -4.84 -2.56
CA VAL A 92 6.97 -6.11 -3.00
C VAL A 92 8.43 -6.10 -2.54
N LEU A 93 8.90 -7.23 -2.01
CA LEU A 93 10.31 -7.37 -1.66
C LEU A 93 11.21 -6.99 -2.84
N PRO A 94 12.33 -6.28 -2.60
CA PRO A 94 13.20 -5.80 -3.68
C PRO A 94 13.61 -6.86 -4.68
N ASP A 95 13.97 -8.05 -4.21
CA ASP A 95 14.44 -9.15 -5.06
C ASP A 95 13.33 -9.80 -5.90
N HIS A 96 12.08 -9.47 -5.63
CA HIS A 96 10.90 -10.01 -6.33
C HIS A 96 10.21 -8.98 -7.21
N ARG A 97 10.79 -7.80 -7.36
CA ARG A 97 10.25 -6.72 -8.21
C ARG A 97 10.48 -7.01 -9.69
N HIS A 98 9.77 -6.26 -10.55
CA HIS A 98 9.84 -6.34 -12.00
C HIS A 98 9.39 -7.69 -12.60
N SER A 99 8.59 -8.44 -11.82
CA SER A 99 8.00 -9.72 -12.24
C SER A 99 6.47 -9.68 -12.31
N GLY A 100 5.87 -8.49 -12.17
CA GLY A 100 4.41 -8.31 -12.24
C GLY A 100 3.66 -8.48 -10.93
N ILE A 101 4.34 -8.76 -9.83
CA ILE A 101 3.70 -8.97 -8.52
C ILE A 101 2.98 -7.70 -8.05
N GLY A 102 3.62 -6.53 -8.19
CA GLY A 102 3.01 -5.26 -7.80
C GLY A 102 1.72 -4.98 -8.54
N ASN A 103 1.70 -5.21 -9.85
CA ASN A 103 0.50 -5.07 -10.67
C ASN A 103 -0.59 -6.06 -10.23
N THR A 104 -0.21 -7.32 -9.98
CA THR A 104 -1.15 -8.35 -9.53
C THR A 104 -1.79 -7.96 -8.19
N LEU A 105 -1.00 -7.47 -7.25
CA LEU A 105 -1.50 -6.99 -5.96
C LEU A 105 -2.42 -5.79 -6.13
N LEU A 106 -2.06 -4.82 -6.97
CA LEU A 106 -2.89 -3.64 -7.21
C LEU A 106 -4.23 -4.03 -7.83
N GLN A 107 -4.23 -4.91 -8.82
CA GLN A 107 -5.48 -5.38 -9.44
C GLN A 107 -6.36 -6.12 -8.43
N ASP A 108 -5.76 -6.95 -7.57
CA ASP A 108 -6.48 -7.62 -6.50
C ASP A 108 -7.11 -6.62 -5.53
N ALA A 109 -6.35 -5.59 -5.14
CA ALA A 109 -6.84 -4.54 -4.24
C ALA A 109 -8.03 -3.77 -4.84
N LEU A 110 -7.96 -3.45 -6.13
CA LEU A 110 -9.04 -2.76 -6.83
C LEU A 110 -10.31 -3.60 -6.87
N ILE A 111 -10.19 -4.89 -7.14
CA ILE A 111 -11.32 -5.82 -7.16
C ILE A 111 -11.93 -5.95 -5.76
N LYS A 112 -11.10 -6.13 -4.74
CA LYS A 112 -11.56 -6.27 -3.35
C LYS A 112 -12.25 -5.00 -2.85
N ALA A 113 -11.70 -3.84 -3.13
CA ALA A 113 -12.30 -2.55 -2.75
C ALA A 113 -13.68 -2.39 -3.41
N LYS A 114 -13.78 -2.71 -4.68
CA LYS A 114 -15.05 -2.65 -5.42
C LYS A 114 -16.08 -3.61 -4.83
N ASN A 115 -15.67 -4.83 -4.49
CA ASN A 115 -16.55 -5.82 -3.86
C ASN A 115 -17.00 -5.39 -2.46
N LEU A 116 -16.23 -4.56 -1.78
CA LEU A 116 -16.60 -3.98 -0.49
C LEU A 116 -17.53 -2.76 -0.61
N GLY A 117 -17.90 -2.39 -1.84
CA GLY A 117 -18.80 -1.27 -2.09
C GLY A 117 -18.10 0.09 -2.18
N CYS A 118 -16.79 0.13 -2.27
CA CYS A 118 -16.06 1.39 -2.40
C CYS A 118 -16.18 1.94 -3.81
N TYR A 119 -16.37 3.25 -3.94
CA TYR A 119 -16.50 3.89 -5.24
C TYR A 119 -15.21 4.58 -5.69
N VAL A 120 -14.28 4.82 -4.78
CA VAL A 120 -13.00 5.44 -5.08
C VAL A 120 -11.91 4.86 -4.17
N MET A 121 -10.73 4.65 -4.75
CA MET A 121 -9.53 4.27 -4.00
C MET A 121 -8.57 5.44 -3.96
N LYS A 122 -8.11 5.79 -2.77
CA LYS A 122 -7.15 6.86 -2.53
C LYS A 122 -5.84 6.27 -2.01
N LEU A 123 -4.75 6.98 -2.23
CA LEU A 123 -3.46 6.60 -1.68
C LEU A 123 -2.57 7.83 -1.54
N SER A 124 -1.52 7.69 -0.74
CA SER A 124 -0.49 8.72 -0.60
C SER A 124 0.88 8.16 -0.98
N ILE A 125 1.71 9.02 -1.54
CA ILE A 125 3.07 8.70 -1.96
C ILE A 125 4.03 9.77 -1.44
N VAL A 126 5.31 9.45 -1.46
CA VAL A 126 6.36 10.47 -1.39
C VAL A 126 6.33 11.21 -2.72
N GLU A 127 5.96 12.49 -2.71
CA GLU A 127 5.76 13.28 -3.94
C GLU A 127 7.00 13.30 -4.83
N GLU A 128 8.18 13.31 -4.22
CA GLU A 128 9.47 13.32 -4.91
C GLU A 128 9.77 11.99 -5.63
N ASN A 129 9.03 10.93 -5.31
CA ASN A 129 9.17 9.63 -5.96
C ASN A 129 8.37 9.60 -7.27
N THR A 130 8.94 10.20 -8.30
CA THR A 130 8.29 10.34 -9.62
C THR A 130 8.10 9.00 -10.33
N VAL A 131 8.99 8.04 -10.09
CA VAL A 131 8.87 6.68 -10.65
C VAL A 131 7.59 6.01 -10.15
N LEU A 132 7.34 6.07 -8.85
CA LEU A 132 6.13 5.50 -8.25
C LEU A 132 4.87 6.24 -8.70
N ARG A 133 4.93 7.58 -8.74
CA ARG A 133 3.82 8.39 -9.24
C ARG A 133 3.44 8.01 -10.66
N ASN A 134 4.41 7.90 -11.56
CA ASN A 134 4.18 7.52 -12.94
C ASN A 134 3.57 6.11 -13.03
N TRP A 135 4.04 5.19 -12.20
CA TRP A 135 3.50 3.84 -12.16
C TRP A 135 2.01 3.83 -11.80
N TYR A 136 1.61 4.60 -10.79
CA TYR A 136 0.20 4.72 -10.43
C TYR A 136 -0.61 5.43 -11.52
N GLU A 137 -0.07 6.46 -12.16
CA GLU A 137 -0.75 7.14 -13.26
C GLU A 137 -1.00 6.18 -14.42
N GLU A 138 -0.06 5.33 -14.75
CA GLU A 138 -0.21 4.28 -15.77
C GLU A 138 -1.31 3.28 -15.42
N HIS A 139 -1.60 3.12 -14.13
CA HIS A 139 -2.67 2.23 -13.64
C HIS A 139 -4.00 2.96 -13.42
N GLY A 140 -4.11 4.18 -13.93
CA GLY A 140 -5.37 4.92 -13.93
C GLY A 140 -5.61 5.82 -12.73
N PHE A 141 -4.61 6.02 -11.88
CA PHE A 141 -4.73 6.96 -10.77
C PHE A 141 -4.45 8.38 -11.25
N THR A 142 -5.14 9.34 -10.64
CA THR A 142 -4.98 10.78 -10.91
C THR A 142 -4.37 11.44 -9.69
N HIS A 143 -3.36 12.27 -9.89
CA HIS A 143 -2.76 13.07 -8.83
C HIS A 143 -3.72 14.22 -8.46
N ILE A 144 -4.01 14.37 -7.17
CA ILE A 144 -5.03 15.29 -6.66
C ILE A 144 -4.41 16.53 -6.01
N VAL A 145 -3.54 16.33 -5.02
CA VAL A 145 -3.02 17.40 -4.18
C VAL A 145 -1.75 16.96 -3.50
N THR A 146 -0.98 17.92 -3.01
CA THR A 146 0.19 17.66 -2.17
C THR A 146 -0.01 18.31 -0.80
N GLN A 147 0.67 17.77 0.21
CA GLN A 147 0.68 18.34 1.55
C GLN A 147 2.04 18.12 2.20
N LYS A 148 2.61 19.19 2.78
CA LYS A 148 3.85 19.10 3.54
C LYS A 148 3.54 19.11 5.02
N PHE A 149 3.95 18.03 5.72
CA PHE A 149 3.81 17.93 7.17
C PHE A 149 5.17 18.22 7.83
N ASP A 150 5.13 18.85 9.01
CA ASP A 150 6.36 19.19 9.73
C ASP A 150 7.15 17.97 10.18
N PHE A 151 6.47 16.84 10.40
CA PHE A 151 7.10 15.60 10.85
C PHE A 151 7.70 14.75 9.72
N PHE A 152 7.54 15.15 8.45
CA PHE A 152 8.16 14.48 7.32
C PHE A 152 9.15 15.40 6.61
N PRO A 153 10.34 14.89 6.21
CA PRO A 153 11.29 15.66 5.39
C PRO A 153 10.90 15.74 3.92
N PHE A 154 9.78 15.11 3.53
CA PHE A 154 9.28 15.06 2.15
C PHE A 154 7.84 15.58 2.09
N THR A 155 7.39 15.84 0.87
CA THR A 155 6.01 16.22 0.60
C THR A 155 5.17 14.97 0.34
N CYS A 156 3.97 14.89 0.92
CA CYS A 156 3.02 13.83 0.61
C CYS A 156 2.24 14.18 -0.65
N GLY A 157 2.20 13.28 -1.61
CA GLY A 157 1.35 13.38 -2.79
C GLY A 157 0.15 12.47 -2.62
N TYR A 158 -1.04 12.95 -3.00
CA TYR A 158 -2.28 12.18 -2.90
C TYR A 158 -2.81 11.87 -4.28
N MET A 159 -3.23 10.63 -4.48
CA MET A 159 -3.75 10.14 -5.75
C MET A 159 -5.06 9.39 -5.52
N GLU A 160 -5.89 9.33 -6.55
CA GLU A 160 -7.14 8.57 -6.47
C GLU A 160 -7.49 7.91 -7.81
N LYS A 161 -8.28 6.85 -7.71
CA LYS A 161 -8.87 6.17 -8.86
C LYS A 161 -10.33 5.84 -8.57
N LYS A 162 -11.23 6.23 -9.47
CA LYS A 162 -12.64 5.85 -9.38
C LYS A 162 -12.78 4.38 -9.73
N LEU A 163 -13.53 3.65 -8.91
CA LEU A 163 -13.74 2.21 -9.05
C LEU A 163 -15.06 1.90 -9.76
N ILE A 164 -16.02 2.83 -9.71
CA ILE A 164 -17.33 2.70 -10.32
C ILE A 164 -17.53 3.88 -11.25
N ASP A 165 -17.87 3.59 -12.49
CA ASP A 165 -18.26 4.61 -13.47
C ASP A 165 -19.75 4.91 -13.26
N THR A 166 -20.03 6.06 -12.62
CA THR A 166 -21.40 6.48 -12.34
C THR A 166 -22.19 6.83 -13.61
N GLU A 167 -21.52 7.09 -14.73
CA GLU A 167 -22.20 7.36 -16.00
C GLU A 167 -22.72 6.09 -16.66
N SER A 168 -22.17 4.91 -16.33
CA SER A 168 -22.59 3.64 -16.91
C SER A 168 -23.80 3.02 -16.21
N GLU A 169 -24.28 3.59 -15.11
CA GLU A 169 -25.43 3.11 -14.35
C GLU A 169 -26.78 3.70 -14.83
N PHE A 170 -26.71 4.56 -15.81
CA PHE A 170 -27.91 5.22 -16.36
C PHE A 170 -28.28 4.74 -17.76
#